data_2cabdaee9cb610c40a86c73b817c84c7
#
_entry.id   2cabdaee9cb610c40a86c73b817c84c7
#
_cell.length_a   1.000
_cell.length_b   1.000
_cell.length_c   1.000
_cell.angle_alpha   90.00
_cell.angle_beta   90.00
_cell.angle_gamma   90.00
#
_symmetry.space_group_name_H-M   'P 1'
#
loop_
_entity.id
_entity.type
_entity.pdbx_description
1 polymer ?
#
loop_
_entity_poly.entity_id
_entity_poly.type
_entity_poly.pdbx_seq_one_letter_code
_entity_poly.pdbx_strand_id
1 'polypeptide(L)'
;MIFGFENRKRKPMSNTIVRQEFELAKEDRQSIKNHSSFLIWFTGLSGSGKSTLSSAVEQKLHKMGVHTYPLDGDNVRNGINKNLSFTAEDREENIRRVAEISKLFIDAGVVVLGSFISPYKKSRDEIRETVGQENFIEVYMNTSLEVCERRDEKGLYKKARSGEISLFTGISSPYEVPESADVEIDTEEFTVEDAANKVIEAVQHKLKLR
;
A
#
# COMPACT_ATOMS: atom_id res chain seq x y z
N MET A 1 -8.08 18.84 41.15
CA MET A 1 -8.13 19.63 39.91
C MET A 1 -8.00 18.64 38.75
N ILE A 2 -9.12 18.31 38.10
CA ILE A 2 -9.19 17.32 37.03
C ILE A 2 -9.14 18.13 35.73
N PHE A 3 -8.03 18.03 34.97
CA PHE A 3 -7.93 18.63 33.67
C PHE A 3 -8.69 17.76 32.67
N GLY A 4 -9.88 18.21 32.26
CA GLY A 4 -10.63 17.62 31.16
C GLY A 4 -9.90 17.85 29.85
N PHE A 5 -9.53 16.78 29.17
CA PHE A 5 -9.09 16.84 27.76
C PHE A 5 -10.33 17.08 26.90
N GLU A 6 -10.54 18.32 26.51
CA GLU A 6 -11.51 18.65 25.47
C GLU A 6 -11.11 18.01 24.14
N ASN A 7 -11.95 17.10 23.68
CA ASN A 7 -11.89 16.46 22.39
C ASN A 7 -12.15 17.53 21.30
N ARG A 8 -11.10 18.22 20.82
CA ARG A 8 -11.21 19.20 19.74
C ARG A 8 -11.57 18.46 18.45
N LYS A 9 -12.87 18.32 18.18
CA LYS A 9 -13.39 18.00 16.85
C LYS A 9 -12.77 18.99 15.87
N ARG A 10 -11.96 18.50 14.93
CA ARG A 10 -11.45 19.32 13.82
C ARG A 10 -12.65 19.91 13.10
N LYS A 11 -12.80 21.24 13.12
CA LYS A 11 -13.79 21.93 12.30
C LYS A 11 -13.54 21.57 10.84
N PRO A 12 -14.59 21.32 10.02
CA PRO A 12 -14.42 21.19 8.58
C PRO A 12 -13.74 22.47 8.08
N MET A 13 -12.69 22.32 7.28
CA MET A 13 -12.00 23.47 6.67
C MET A 13 -13.01 24.25 5.84
N SER A 14 -13.04 25.55 6.02
CA SER A 14 -13.99 26.48 5.41
C SER A 14 -13.98 26.35 3.88
N ASN A 15 -15.12 26.64 3.23
CA ASN A 15 -15.35 26.69 1.76
C ASN A 15 -14.46 27.70 0.99
N THR A 16 -13.28 28.04 1.51
CA THR A 16 -12.34 29.02 0.93
C THR A 16 -11.22 28.37 0.10
N ILE A 17 -11.11 27.04 0.09
CA ILE A 17 -10.10 26.35 -0.73
C ILE A 17 -10.71 26.07 -2.10
N VAL A 18 -10.21 26.78 -3.11
CA VAL A 18 -10.58 26.59 -4.52
C VAL A 18 -9.50 25.72 -5.17
N ARG A 19 -9.94 24.64 -5.83
CA ARG A 19 -9.05 23.80 -6.61
C ARG A 19 -8.50 24.59 -7.79
N GLN A 20 -7.18 24.59 -7.94
CA GLN A 20 -6.52 25.17 -9.11
C GLN A 20 -6.50 24.15 -10.23
N GLU A 21 -6.91 24.53 -11.43
CA GLU A 21 -6.79 23.74 -12.64
C GLU A 21 -5.50 24.09 -13.40
N PHE A 22 -4.80 23.08 -13.89
CA PHE A 22 -3.58 23.24 -14.68
C PHE A 22 -3.84 22.73 -16.10
N GLU A 23 -3.13 23.31 -17.08
CA GLU A 23 -3.26 22.94 -18.51
C GLU A 23 -2.78 21.51 -18.78
N LEU A 24 -1.71 21.05 -18.09
CA LEU A 24 -1.18 19.71 -18.27
C LEU A 24 -1.93 18.71 -17.37
N ALA A 25 -2.51 17.69 -18.00
CA ALA A 25 -3.20 16.59 -17.38
C ALA A 25 -2.27 15.37 -17.12
N LYS A 26 -2.82 14.34 -16.48
CA LYS A 26 -2.14 13.05 -16.24
C LYS A 26 -1.67 12.41 -17.54
N GLU A 27 -2.51 12.45 -18.57
CA GLU A 27 -2.27 11.88 -19.88
C GLU A 27 -1.04 12.50 -20.57
N ASP A 28 -0.85 13.81 -20.44
CA ASP A 28 0.31 14.53 -20.97
C ASP A 28 1.61 14.04 -20.29
N ARG A 29 1.57 13.84 -18.97
CA ARG A 29 2.72 13.33 -18.20
C ARG A 29 3.02 11.86 -18.51
N GLN A 30 1.99 11.05 -18.76
CA GLN A 30 2.11 9.66 -19.20
C GLN A 30 2.72 9.55 -20.59
N SER A 31 2.33 10.44 -21.51
CA SER A 31 2.84 10.44 -22.90
C SER A 31 4.37 10.61 -22.96
N ILE A 32 4.94 11.48 -22.11
CA ILE A 32 6.40 11.67 -22.00
C ILE A 32 7.10 10.37 -21.56
N LYS A 33 6.43 9.54 -20.76
CA LYS A 33 6.98 8.30 -20.21
C LYS A 33 6.68 7.06 -21.05
N ASN A 34 5.82 7.18 -22.07
CA ASN A 34 5.35 6.09 -22.93
C ASN A 34 4.66 4.93 -22.19
N HIS A 35 4.10 5.19 -21.02
CA HIS A 35 3.30 4.21 -20.27
C HIS A 35 2.26 4.89 -19.39
N SER A 36 1.19 4.15 -19.07
CA SER A 36 0.16 4.58 -18.12
C SER A 36 0.68 4.51 -16.68
N SER A 37 -0.05 5.15 -15.75
CA SER A 37 0.27 5.18 -14.32
C SER A 37 -0.88 4.64 -13.49
N PHE A 38 -0.57 3.85 -12.48
CA PHE A 38 -1.51 3.22 -11.56
C PHE A 38 -0.80 2.76 -10.28
N LEU A 39 -1.56 2.24 -9.31
CA LEU A 39 -1.07 1.70 -8.06
C LEU A 39 -1.17 0.17 -8.07
N ILE A 40 -0.06 -0.50 -7.78
CA ILE A 40 -0.01 -1.92 -7.42
C ILE A 40 0.11 -1.97 -5.89
N TRP A 41 -0.92 -2.50 -5.23
CA TRP A 41 -1.02 -2.52 -3.78
C TRP A 41 -0.83 -3.92 -3.23
N PHE A 42 0.31 -4.16 -2.58
CA PHE A 42 0.62 -5.42 -1.94
C PHE A 42 0.11 -5.40 -0.50
N THR A 43 -0.82 -6.29 -0.17
CA THR A 43 -1.39 -6.46 1.17
C THR A 43 -1.12 -7.86 1.71
N GLY A 44 -1.07 -8.02 3.03
CA GLY A 44 -0.82 -9.30 3.71
C GLY A 44 -0.12 -9.11 5.05
N LEU A 45 0.06 -10.20 5.80
CA LEU A 45 0.66 -10.22 7.13
C LEU A 45 2.11 -9.70 7.13
N SER A 46 2.63 -9.31 8.28
CA SER A 46 4.07 -9.07 8.46
C SER A 46 4.85 -10.34 8.09
N GLY A 47 5.99 -10.24 7.40
CA GLY A 47 6.74 -11.42 6.97
C GLY A 47 6.15 -12.20 5.79
N SER A 48 5.02 -11.77 5.19
CA SER A 48 4.42 -12.45 4.03
C SER A 48 5.17 -12.25 2.70
N GLY A 49 6.26 -11.46 2.66
CA GLY A 49 7.05 -11.27 1.45
C GLY A 49 6.64 -10.07 0.57
N LYS A 50 5.75 -9.16 1.03
CA LYS A 50 5.31 -7.98 0.27
C LYS A 50 6.43 -7.16 -0.33
N SER A 51 7.37 -6.69 0.50
CA SER A 51 8.46 -5.82 0.05
C SER A 51 9.42 -6.54 -0.90
N THR A 52 9.65 -7.84 -0.68
CA THR A 52 10.47 -8.69 -1.56
C THR A 52 9.83 -8.83 -2.94
N LEU A 53 8.53 -9.15 -2.99
CA LEU A 53 7.81 -9.27 -4.27
C LEU A 53 7.67 -7.92 -4.96
N SER A 54 7.34 -6.86 -4.21
CA SER A 54 7.27 -5.49 -4.75
C SER A 54 8.58 -5.07 -5.41
N SER A 55 9.74 -5.35 -4.77
CA SER A 55 11.05 -5.05 -5.34
C SER A 55 11.33 -5.88 -6.60
N ALA A 56 10.94 -7.15 -6.65
CA ALA A 56 11.11 -7.98 -7.84
C ALA A 56 10.24 -7.49 -9.01
N VAL A 57 8.99 -7.10 -8.74
CA VAL A 57 8.08 -6.50 -9.73
C VAL A 57 8.64 -5.16 -10.21
N GLU A 58 9.12 -4.30 -9.32
CA GLU A 58 9.75 -3.03 -9.67
C GLU A 58 10.92 -3.22 -10.64
N GLN A 59 11.83 -4.16 -10.34
CA GLN A 59 12.98 -4.45 -11.22
C GLN A 59 12.55 -4.89 -12.61
N LYS A 60 11.47 -5.70 -12.73
CA LYS A 60 10.92 -6.10 -14.04
C LYS A 60 10.33 -4.92 -14.78
N LEU A 61 9.51 -4.11 -14.13
CA LEU A 61 8.93 -2.89 -14.71
C LEU A 61 10.02 -1.92 -15.15
N HIS A 62 11.07 -1.74 -14.35
CA HIS A 62 12.22 -0.89 -14.70
C HIS A 62 12.93 -1.38 -15.97
N LYS A 63 13.16 -2.70 -16.09
CA LYS A 63 13.72 -3.30 -17.33
C LYS A 63 12.83 -3.12 -18.55
N MET A 64 11.52 -2.95 -18.37
CA MET A 64 10.55 -2.64 -19.42
C MET A 64 10.49 -1.14 -19.75
N GLY A 65 11.29 -0.29 -19.09
CA GLY A 65 11.29 1.15 -19.30
C GLY A 65 10.16 1.89 -18.56
N VAL A 66 9.51 1.24 -17.60
CA VAL A 66 8.42 1.84 -16.81
C VAL A 66 8.99 2.63 -15.64
N HIS A 67 8.55 3.87 -15.48
CA HIS A 67 8.92 4.72 -14.36
C HIS A 67 8.09 4.36 -13.13
N THR A 68 8.75 3.85 -12.10
CA THR A 68 8.15 3.32 -10.89
C THR A 68 8.59 4.07 -9.63
N TYR A 69 7.79 3.97 -8.56
CA TYR A 69 8.20 4.40 -7.22
C TYR A 69 7.61 3.48 -6.14
N PRO A 70 8.48 2.86 -5.28
CA PRO A 70 8.02 2.01 -4.19
C PRO A 70 7.68 2.84 -2.95
N LEU A 71 6.52 2.55 -2.35
CA LEU A 71 6.10 3.06 -1.05
C LEU A 71 6.02 1.87 -0.08
N ASP A 72 6.99 1.78 0.83
CA ASP A 72 7.03 0.74 1.85
C ASP A 72 6.59 1.28 3.22
N GLY A 73 5.88 0.44 4.00
CA GLY A 73 5.29 0.85 5.27
C GLY A 73 6.30 1.35 6.29
N ASP A 74 7.46 0.72 6.39
CA ASP A 74 8.50 1.12 7.34
C ASP A 74 9.17 2.43 6.90
N ASN A 75 9.45 2.58 5.59
CA ASN A 75 10.07 3.78 5.04
C ASN A 75 9.15 5.00 5.20
N VAL A 76 7.85 4.85 4.91
CA VAL A 76 6.88 5.93 5.06
C VAL A 76 6.73 6.34 6.53
N ARG A 77 6.76 5.37 7.47
CA ARG A 77 6.70 5.64 8.91
C ARG A 77 7.97 6.28 9.47
N ASN A 78 9.12 6.03 8.87
CA ASN A 78 10.36 6.72 9.22
C ASN A 78 10.43 8.16 8.66
N GLY A 79 9.58 8.50 7.69
CA GLY A 79 9.55 9.79 7.02
C GLY A 79 8.27 10.58 7.30
N ILE A 80 7.40 10.64 6.28
CA ILE A 80 6.21 11.50 6.26
C ILE A 80 5.18 11.16 7.34
N ASN A 81 5.13 9.90 7.79
CA ASN A 81 4.21 9.41 8.82
C ASN A 81 4.89 9.14 10.19
N LYS A 82 6.07 9.72 10.44
CA LYS A 82 6.82 9.53 11.71
C LYS A 82 6.08 9.96 12.97
N ASN A 83 5.02 10.76 12.82
CA ASN A 83 4.17 11.22 13.92
C ASN A 83 3.01 10.27 14.24
N LEU A 84 2.86 9.16 13.50
CA LEU A 84 1.80 8.18 13.69
C LEU A 84 2.30 6.96 14.46
N SER A 85 1.47 6.47 15.37
CA SER A 85 1.67 5.24 16.13
C SER A 85 1.01 4.02 15.44
N PHE A 86 0.70 2.97 16.20
CA PHE A 86 0.05 1.75 15.70
C PHE A 86 -1.37 1.55 16.24
N THR A 87 -2.00 2.61 16.79
CA THR A 87 -3.44 2.57 17.11
C THR A 87 -4.28 2.39 15.84
N ALA A 88 -5.54 2.03 15.98
CA ALA A 88 -6.43 1.84 14.83
C ALA A 88 -6.55 3.15 14.01
N GLU A 89 -6.73 4.27 14.69
CA GLU A 89 -6.86 5.60 14.09
C GLU A 89 -5.58 6.00 13.33
N ASP A 90 -4.41 5.76 13.93
CA ASP A 90 -3.13 6.08 13.29
C ASP A 90 -2.82 5.15 12.10
N ARG A 91 -3.29 3.91 12.15
CA ARG A 91 -3.21 3.00 10.99
C ARG A 91 -4.09 3.47 9.84
N GLU A 92 -5.32 3.89 10.11
CA GLU A 92 -6.23 4.46 9.10
C GLU A 92 -5.63 5.75 8.51
N GLU A 93 -5.14 6.67 9.34
CA GLU A 93 -4.51 7.92 8.87
C GLU A 93 -3.22 7.65 8.07
N ASN A 94 -2.42 6.64 8.46
CA ASN A 94 -1.25 6.22 7.68
C ASN A 94 -1.65 5.81 6.26
N ILE A 95 -2.66 4.96 6.13
CA ILE A 95 -3.15 4.48 4.84
C ILE A 95 -3.77 5.62 4.03
N ARG A 96 -4.59 6.47 4.65
CA ARG A 96 -5.16 7.66 4.00
C ARG A 96 -4.08 8.57 3.40
N ARG A 97 -3.00 8.86 4.15
CA ARG A 97 -1.88 9.68 3.62
C ARG A 97 -1.17 9.01 2.46
N VAL A 98 -0.94 7.70 2.56
CA VAL A 98 -0.29 6.93 1.48
C VAL A 98 -1.16 6.91 0.23
N ALA A 99 -2.49 6.80 0.36
CA ALA A 99 -3.42 6.87 -0.77
C ALA A 99 -3.31 8.23 -1.50
N GLU A 100 -3.31 9.35 -0.77
CA GLU A 100 -3.16 10.68 -1.35
C GLU A 100 -1.79 10.87 -2.02
N ILE A 101 -0.70 10.38 -1.41
CA ILE A 101 0.63 10.40 -2.01
C ILE A 101 0.63 9.56 -3.31
N SER A 102 0.05 8.36 -3.29
CA SER A 102 -0.05 7.50 -4.46
C SER A 102 -0.81 8.19 -5.60
N LYS A 103 -1.91 8.88 -5.28
CA LYS A 103 -2.68 9.66 -6.24
C LYS A 103 -1.84 10.76 -6.91
N LEU A 104 -1.00 11.46 -6.16
CA LEU A 104 -0.08 12.47 -6.72
C LEU A 104 0.96 11.85 -7.65
N PHE A 105 1.54 10.69 -7.29
CA PHE A 105 2.47 9.98 -8.15
C PHE A 105 1.80 9.45 -9.43
N ILE A 106 0.57 8.95 -9.32
CA ILE A 106 -0.22 8.51 -10.48
C ILE A 106 -0.48 9.70 -11.41
N ASP A 107 -0.87 10.85 -10.86
CA ASP A 107 -1.06 12.08 -11.65
C ASP A 107 0.26 12.54 -12.30
N ALA A 108 1.41 12.35 -11.63
CA ALA A 108 2.73 12.59 -12.20
C ALA A 108 3.16 11.57 -13.27
N GLY A 109 2.31 10.59 -13.62
CA GLY A 109 2.58 9.56 -14.63
C GLY A 109 3.52 8.45 -14.15
N VAL A 110 3.56 8.14 -12.84
CA VAL A 110 4.42 7.13 -12.22
C VAL A 110 3.61 5.92 -11.79
N VAL A 111 4.10 4.70 -12.03
CA VAL A 111 3.53 3.47 -11.47
C VAL A 111 4.01 3.35 -10.02
N VAL A 112 3.06 3.27 -9.08
CA VAL A 112 3.36 3.17 -7.65
C VAL A 112 3.26 1.72 -7.19
N LEU A 113 4.20 1.26 -6.37
CA LEU A 113 4.17 -0.05 -5.72
C LEU A 113 4.04 0.16 -4.21
N GLY A 114 2.84 -0.04 -3.66
CA GLY A 114 2.57 0.15 -2.23
C GLY A 114 2.67 -1.18 -1.47
N SER A 115 3.56 -1.29 -0.47
CA SER A 115 3.76 -2.49 0.35
C SER A 115 3.34 -2.23 1.80
N PHE A 116 2.11 -2.59 2.15
CA PHE A 116 1.52 -2.32 3.46
C PHE A 116 0.72 -3.52 3.97
N ILE A 117 0.65 -3.71 5.29
CA ILE A 117 -0.21 -4.76 5.87
C ILE A 117 -1.67 -4.49 5.52
N SER A 118 -2.15 -3.24 5.66
CA SER A 118 -3.52 -2.77 5.36
C SER A 118 -4.60 -3.79 5.77
N PRO A 119 -4.71 -4.09 7.09
CA PRO A 119 -5.45 -5.26 7.56
C PRO A 119 -6.96 -5.15 7.40
N TYR A 120 -7.50 -3.96 7.23
CA TYR A 120 -8.94 -3.73 7.17
C TYR A 120 -9.40 -3.55 5.73
N LYS A 121 -10.48 -4.25 5.36
CA LYS A 121 -11.14 -4.12 4.04
C LYS A 121 -11.50 -2.67 3.74
N LYS A 122 -12.13 -2.00 4.71
CA LYS A 122 -12.51 -0.59 4.59
C LYS A 122 -11.34 0.29 4.14
N SER A 123 -10.16 0.13 4.76
CA SER A 123 -8.99 0.94 4.39
C SER A 123 -8.51 0.66 2.97
N ARG A 124 -8.59 -0.58 2.50
CA ARG A 124 -8.23 -0.95 1.12
C ARG A 124 -9.24 -0.40 0.11
N ASP A 125 -10.54 -0.45 0.44
CA ASP A 125 -11.60 0.17 -0.36
C ASP A 125 -11.42 1.69 -0.46
N GLU A 126 -11.08 2.38 0.64
CA GLU A 126 -10.78 3.82 0.66
C GLU A 126 -9.57 4.20 -0.21
N ILE A 127 -8.53 3.37 -0.26
CA ILE A 127 -7.41 3.58 -1.18
C ILE A 127 -7.90 3.48 -2.63
N ARG A 128 -8.63 2.42 -2.95
CA ARG A 128 -9.19 2.17 -4.29
C ARG A 128 -10.05 3.35 -4.75
N GLU A 129 -10.90 3.88 -3.87
CA GLU A 129 -11.71 5.09 -4.16
C GLU A 129 -10.84 6.34 -4.37
N THR A 130 -9.81 6.52 -3.53
CA THR A 130 -8.94 7.72 -3.58
C THR A 130 -8.15 7.80 -4.88
N VAL A 131 -7.60 6.69 -5.36
CA VAL A 131 -6.78 6.66 -6.58
C VAL A 131 -7.61 6.41 -7.85
N GLY A 132 -8.87 5.99 -7.70
CA GLY A 132 -9.77 5.55 -8.77
C GLY A 132 -9.66 4.05 -9.02
N GLN A 133 -10.81 3.39 -9.18
CA GLN A 133 -10.88 1.92 -9.33
C GLN A 133 -10.04 1.41 -10.50
N GLU A 134 -10.03 2.14 -11.61
CA GLU A 134 -9.27 1.81 -12.81
C GLU A 134 -7.75 1.93 -12.61
N ASN A 135 -7.32 2.66 -11.60
CA ASN A 135 -5.90 2.87 -11.27
C ASN A 135 -5.40 1.98 -10.13
N PHE A 136 -6.19 1.04 -9.64
CA PHE A 136 -5.85 0.20 -8.48
C PHE A 136 -5.75 -1.27 -8.89
N ILE A 137 -4.68 -1.94 -8.46
CA ILE A 137 -4.47 -3.39 -8.58
C ILE A 137 -4.10 -3.91 -7.19
N GLU A 138 -4.93 -4.78 -6.63
CA GLU A 138 -4.69 -5.42 -5.34
C GLU A 138 -3.95 -6.74 -5.52
N VAL A 139 -2.77 -6.84 -4.88
CA VAL A 139 -1.98 -8.08 -4.81
C VAL A 139 -2.04 -8.59 -3.38
N TYR A 140 -2.75 -9.69 -3.16
CA TYR A 140 -2.84 -10.34 -1.86
C TYR A 140 -1.75 -11.38 -1.69
N MET A 141 -0.94 -11.21 -0.64
CA MET A 141 0.07 -12.18 -0.22
C MET A 141 -0.60 -13.20 0.71
N ASN A 142 -1.14 -14.27 0.13
CA ASN A 142 -1.78 -15.37 0.86
C ASN A 142 -0.69 -16.29 1.46
N THR A 143 -0.09 -15.82 2.54
CA THR A 143 0.92 -16.57 3.30
C THR A 143 0.32 -16.87 4.68
N SER A 144 0.37 -18.14 5.09
CA SER A 144 -0.17 -18.54 6.40
C SER A 144 0.52 -17.81 7.56
N LEU A 145 -0.21 -17.65 8.66
CA LEU A 145 0.33 -17.00 9.86
C LEU A 145 1.55 -17.78 10.38
N GLU A 146 1.49 -19.11 10.36
CA GLU A 146 2.53 -20.02 10.79
C GLU A 146 3.82 -19.81 10.01
N VAL A 147 3.71 -19.59 8.70
CA VAL A 147 4.86 -19.33 7.83
C VAL A 147 5.44 -17.95 8.09
N CYS A 148 4.58 -16.94 8.23
CA CYS A 148 5.01 -15.58 8.59
C CYS A 148 5.72 -15.55 9.94
N GLU A 149 5.19 -16.26 10.94
CA GLU A 149 5.76 -16.37 12.28
C GLU A 149 7.09 -17.17 12.27
N ARG A 150 7.19 -18.23 11.48
CA ARG A 150 8.45 -19.01 11.30
C ARG A 150 9.54 -18.17 10.64
N ARG A 151 9.19 -17.29 9.68
CA ARG A 151 10.13 -16.38 9.04
C ARG A 151 10.63 -15.29 9.97
N ASP A 152 9.76 -14.64 10.69
CA ASP A 152 9.96 -13.56 11.69
C ASP A 152 11.30 -12.80 11.63
N GLU A 153 11.73 -12.40 10.44
CA GLU A 153 13.04 -11.77 10.18
C GLU A 153 13.35 -10.56 11.07
N LYS A 154 12.30 -9.85 11.51
CA LYS A 154 12.41 -8.66 12.36
C LYS A 154 12.19 -8.97 13.84
N GLY A 155 11.90 -10.21 14.23
CA GLY A 155 11.57 -10.61 15.60
C GLY A 155 10.27 -10.03 16.14
N LEU A 156 9.38 -9.56 15.25
CA LEU A 156 8.13 -8.88 15.64
C LEU A 156 7.08 -9.86 16.18
N TYR A 157 7.00 -11.06 15.62
CA TYR A 157 6.10 -12.11 16.12
C TYR A 157 6.51 -12.57 17.52
N LYS A 158 7.81 -12.78 17.75
CA LYS A 158 8.34 -13.11 19.06
C LYS A 158 7.97 -12.04 20.10
N LYS A 159 8.08 -10.76 19.77
CA LYS A 159 7.70 -9.64 20.63
C LYS A 159 6.18 -9.56 20.85
N ALA A 160 5.38 -9.84 19.83
CA ALA A 160 3.94 -9.88 19.95
C ALA A 160 3.48 -11.04 20.88
N ARG A 161 4.08 -12.22 20.74
CA ARG A 161 3.80 -13.38 21.60
C ARG A 161 4.24 -13.18 23.05
N SER A 162 5.32 -12.44 23.28
CA SER A 162 5.78 -12.08 24.65
C SER A 162 4.98 -10.94 25.28
N GLY A 163 4.06 -10.30 24.52
CA GLY A 163 3.27 -9.17 25.02
C GLY A 163 3.97 -7.81 24.95
N GLU A 164 5.19 -7.74 24.42
CA GLU A 164 5.90 -6.46 24.22
C GLU A 164 5.20 -5.58 23.17
N ILE A 165 4.53 -6.19 22.19
CA ILE A 165 3.72 -5.49 21.17
C ILE A 165 2.26 -5.87 21.41
N SER A 166 1.44 -4.92 21.82
CA SER A 166 0.04 -5.14 22.22
C SER A 166 -0.94 -5.22 21.05
N LEU A 167 -0.64 -4.57 19.92
CA LEU A 167 -1.53 -4.46 18.74
C LEU A 167 -0.81 -4.98 17.48
N PHE A 168 -0.73 -6.31 17.35
CA PHE A 168 -0.04 -6.93 16.25
C PHE A 168 -0.99 -7.72 15.34
N THR A 169 -1.01 -7.37 14.05
CA THR A 169 -1.90 -7.99 13.06
C THR A 169 -1.59 -9.48 12.89
N GLY A 170 -2.62 -10.30 13.00
CA GLY A 170 -2.52 -11.76 12.96
C GLY A 170 -2.34 -12.43 14.34
N ILE A 171 -2.00 -11.67 15.40
CA ILE A 171 -1.87 -12.20 16.77
C ILE A 171 -2.95 -11.62 17.67
N SER A 172 -2.91 -10.31 17.94
CA SER A 172 -3.84 -9.60 18.83
C SER A 172 -4.75 -8.63 18.08
N SER A 173 -4.57 -8.48 16.79
CA SER A 173 -5.40 -7.66 15.90
C SER A 173 -5.75 -8.46 14.64
N PRO A 174 -6.95 -8.29 14.07
CA PRO A 174 -7.38 -9.06 12.91
C PRO A 174 -6.65 -8.65 11.63
N TYR A 175 -6.66 -9.55 10.65
CA TYR A 175 -6.41 -9.29 9.24
C TYR A 175 -7.62 -9.77 8.45
N GLU A 176 -8.29 -8.86 7.76
CA GLU A 176 -9.45 -9.15 6.90
C GLU A 176 -8.93 -9.51 5.51
N VAL A 177 -9.01 -10.79 5.16
CA VAL A 177 -8.58 -11.31 3.86
C VAL A 177 -9.37 -10.63 2.73
N PRO A 178 -8.72 -10.17 1.64
CA PRO A 178 -9.43 -9.67 0.46
C PRO A 178 -10.37 -10.73 -0.12
N GLU A 179 -11.62 -10.37 -0.41
CA GLU A 179 -12.62 -11.27 -0.99
C GLU A 179 -12.36 -11.51 -2.49
N SER A 180 -11.75 -10.54 -3.17
CA SER A 180 -11.52 -10.55 -4.62
C SER A 180 -10.31 -9.69 -5.00
N ALA A 181 -9.11 -10.10 -4.57
CA ALA A 181 -7.87 -9.47 -5.02
C ALA A 181 -7.67 -9.69 -6.52
N ASP A 182 -7.08 -8.69 -7.21
CA ASP A 182 -6.77 -8.82 -8.64
C ASP A 182 -5.70 -9.89 -8.89
N VAL A 183 -4.78 -10.07 -7.92
CA VAL A 183 -3.75 -11.12 -7.93
C VAL A 183 -3.62 -11.70 -6.53
N GLU A 184 -3.63 -13.02 -6.41
CA GLU A 184 -3.34 -13.74 -5.18
C GLU A 184 -2.05 -14.54 -5.34
N ILE A 185 -1.15 -14.42 -4.37
CA ILE A 185 0.16 -15.07 -4.34
C ILE A 185 0.31 -15.89 -3.06
N ASP A 186 0.36 -17.21 -3.20
CA ASP A 186 0.81 -18.09 -2.15
C ASP A 186 2.34 -18.19 -2.18
N THR A 187 3.00 -17.66 -1.14
CA THR A 187 4.47 -17.65 -1.09
C THR A 187 5.10 -18.96 -0.63
N GLU A 188 4.29 -20.00 -0.40
CA GLU A 188 4.76 -21.38 -0.19
C GLU A 188 4.79 -22.14 -1.52
N GLU A 189 3.95 -21.77 -2.49
CA GLU A 189 3.86 -22.39 -3.80
C GLU A 189 4.70 -21.69 -4.87
N PHE A 190 4.77 -20.35 -4.81
CA PHE A 190 5.44 -19.55 -5.83
C PHE A 190 6.86 -19.14 -5.40
N THR A 191 7.81 -19.28 -6.32
CA THR A 191 9.09 -18.57 -6.20
C THR A 191 8.86 -17.06 -6.35
N VAL A 192 9.80 -16.24 -5.87
CA VAL A 192 9.71 -14.77 -6.03
C VAL A 192 9.64 -14.39 -7.52
N GLU A 193 10.36 -15.11 -8.38
CA GLU A 193 10.39 -14.86 -9.83
C GLU A 193 9.04 -15.17 -10.47
N ASP A 194 8.44 -16.34 -10.16
CA ASP A 194 7.13 -16.73 -10.72
C ASP A 194 6.02 -15.84 -10.20
N ALA A 195 6.04 -15.48 -8.92
CA ALA A 195 5.12 -14.53 -8.33
C ALA A 195 5.21 -13.14 -9.02
N ALA A 196 6.43 -12.67 -9.27
CA ALA A 196 6.62 -11.40 -9.97
C ALA A 196 6.12 -11.48 -11.43
N ASN A 197 6.34 -12.60 -12.13
CA ASN A 197 5.80 -12.81 -13.48
C ASN A 197 4.27 -12.76 -13.48
N LYS A 198 3.62 -13.42 -12.53
CA LYS A 198 2.16 -13.41 -12.37
C LYS A 198 1.60 -11.99 -12.17
N VAL A 199 2.28 -11.16 -11.35
CA VAL A 199 1.89 -9.76 -11.18
C VAL A 199 2.08 -8.97 -12.49
N ILE A 200 3.22 -9.14 -13.19
CA ILE A 200 3.48 -8.46 -14.47
C ILE A 200 2.42 -8.82 -15.51
N GLU A 201 2.06 -10.09 -15.65
CA GLU A 201 0.99 -10.55 -16.56
C GLU A 201 -0.34 -9.86 -16.26
N ALA A 202 -0.69 -9.74 -14.98
CA ALA A 202 -1.93 -9.08 -14.56
C ALA A 202 -1.95 -7.58 -14.89
N VAL A 203 -0.80 -6.89 -14.88
CA VAL A 203 -0.74 -5.43 -15.07
C VAL A 203 -0.31 -4.99 -16.46
N GLN A 204 0.27 -5.87 -17.30
CA GLN A 204 0.85 -5.49 -18.59
C GLN A 204 -0.16 -4.81 -19.55
N HIS A 205 -1.44 -5.18 -19.47
CA HIS A 205 -2.50 -4.56 -20.28
C HIS A 205 -2.77 -3.10 -19.86
N LYS A 206 -2.45 -2.72 -18.63
CA LYS A 206 -2.60 -1.35 -18.09
C LYS A 206 -1.41 -0.45 -18.45
N LEU A 207 -0.25 -1.01 -18.80
CA LEU A 207 0.95 -0.23 -19.12
C LEU A 207 0.85 0.49 -20.46
N LYS A 208 0.00 0.01 -21.37
CA LYS A 208 -0.19 0.65 -22.69
C LYS A 208 -0.91 1.99 -22.51
N LEU A 209 -0.42 3.03 -23.18
CA LEU A 209 -1.16 4.28 -23.35
C LEU A 209 -2.46 3.98 -24.11
N ARG A 210 -3.56 4.58 -23.65
CA ARG A 210 -4.88 4.49 -24.31
C ARG A 210 -5.01 5.55 -25.39
#